data_1c304f739f78967d5898cddab2e31514
#
_entry.id   1c304f739f78967d5898cddab2e31514
#
_cell.length_a   1.000
_cell.length_b   1.000
_cell.length_c   1.000
_cell.angle_alpha   90.00
_cell.angle_beta   90.00
_cell.angle_gamma   90.00
#
_symmetry.space_group_name_H-M   'P 1'
#
loop_
_entity.id
_entity.type
_entity.pdbx_description
1 polymer ?
#
loop_
_entity_poly.entity_id
_entity_poly.type
_entity_poly.pdbx_seq_one_letter_code
_entity_poly.pdbx_strand_id
1 'polypeptide(L)'
;MIVLVAAGWTIWEHNRDPIAVLDKKPGTIIPIVDSTLISRFLSEEREYRHIKLSTENIDTIEAFISLPLIRYTPIMPVIIVLGGLEIGIHNFRYITEPGNNAIVIYQYPYKTDQWRNNSTLSQIPIVRRKIFEVPAQVLSLSDWIHQQSWSDTSRINVSGYSFGSFFVPAVYHLDNLKEHRLAPGVIAYGGVDIYQLLMTNIKKPSLPLKMLTSWFVATALYPVEPALHLPQMNNEFLIINGTLDDQIPKESWQELHRLVQEPKTIIILEEGHMHPRKPELTLKLVNISKKWLREKKVINP
;
A
#
# COMPACT_ATOMS: atom_id res chain seq x y z
N MET A 1 -12.92 22.73 29.06
CA MET A 1 -13.85 22.22 28.04
C MET A 1 -13.13 21.62 26.83
N ILE A 2 -12.24 22.34 26.12
CA ILE A 2 -11.53 21.83 24.92
C ILE A 2 -10.74 20.54 25.20
N VAL A 3 -9.99 20.47 26.30
CA VAL A 3 -9.20 19.28 26.68
C VAL A 3 -10.09 18.05 26.90
N LEU A 4 -11.25 18.22 27.53
CA LEU A 4 -12.20 17.12 27.75
C LEU A 4 -12.82 16.62 26.44
N VAL A 5 -13.13 17.53 25.51
CA VAL A 5 -13.63 17.16 24.19
C VAL A 5 -12.56 16.41 23.39
N ALA A 6 -11.32 16.89 23.42
CA ALA A 6 -10.20 16.24 22.76
C ALA A 6 -9.93 14.84 23.33
N ALA A 7 -9.92 14.71 24.67
CA ALA A 7 -9.76 13.41 25.33
C ALA A 7 -10.90 12.45 24.99
N GLY A 8 -12.15 12.93 25.05
CA GLY A 8 -13.33 12.14 24.69
C GLY A 8 -13.29 11.66 23.23
N TRP A 9 -12.87 12.52 22.31
CA TRP A 9 -12.69 12.14 20.89
C TRP A 9 -11.57 11.11 20.72
N THR A 10 -10.42 11.28 21.40
CA THR A 10 -9.34 10.28 21.35
C THR A 10 -9.81 8.93 21.86
N ILE A 11 -10.47 8.90 23.01
CA ILE A 11 -11.02 7.67 23.57
C ILE A 11 -12.01 7.02 22.59
N TRP A 12 -12.89 7.81 21.99
CA TRP A 12 -13.87 7.31 21.01
C TRP A 12 -13.19 6.72 19.79
N GLU A 13 -12.20 7.39 19.16
CA GLU A 13 -11.50 6.87 17.99
C GLU A 13 -10.70 5.61 18.32
N HIS A 14 -10.05 5.53 19.49
CA HIS A 14 -9.27 4.36 19.90
C HIS A 14 -10.14 3.15 20.30
N ASN A 15 -11.39 3.37 20.66
CA ASN A 15 -12.33 2.29 20.98
C ASN A 15 -13.18 1.86 19.77
N ARG A 16 -13.03 2.52 18.61
CA ARG A 16 -13.71 2.05 17.41
C ARG A 16 -13.08 0.76 16.92
N ASP A 17 -13.91 -0.18 16.50
CA ASP A 17 -13.44 -1.34 15.78
C ASP A 17 -12.83 -0.89 14.42
N PRO A 18 -11.50 -1.07 14.22
CA PRO A 18 -10.87 -0.67 12.97
C PRO A 18 -11.41 -1.45 11.77
N ILE A 19 -11.82 -2.70 11.96
CA ILE A 19 -12.39 -3.53 10.89
C ILE A 19 -13.75 -2.96 10.44
N ALA A 20 -14.62 -2.61 11.37
CA ALA A 20 -15.91 -1.98 11.04
C ALA A 20 -15.75 -0.65 10.25
N VAL A 21 -14.62 0.04 10.44
CA VAL A 21 -14.32 1.27 9.69
C VAL A 21 -13.76 0.98 8.30
N LEU A 22 -12.92 -0.05 8.15
CA LEU A 22 -12.11 -0.30 6.96
C LEU A 22 -12.73 -1.34 6.02
N ASP A 23 -13.52 -2.31 6.54
CA ASP A 23 -14.18 -3.34 5.73
C ASP A 23 -15.42 -2.79 5.00
N LYS A 24 -15.18 -1.87 4.09
CA LYS A 24 -16.24 -1.32 3.24
C LYS A 24 -16.55 -2.28 2.11
N LYS A 25 -17.84 -2.57 1.93
CA LYS A 25 -18.29 -3.39 0.80
C LYS A 25 -18.43 -2.50 -0.44
N PRO A 26 -17.78 -2.83 -1.57
CA PRO A 26 -17.85 -2.01 -2.78
C PRO A 26 -19.25 -1.99 -3.41
N GLY A 27 -20.09 -2.99 -3.15
CA GLY A 27 -21.30 -3.25 -3.93
C GLY A 27 -20.94 -3.82 -5.30
N THR A 28 -21.71 -3.48 -6.32
CA THR A 28 -21.45 -3.88 -7.70
C THR A 28 -20.21 -3.16 -8.23
N ILE A 29 -19.29 -3.91 -8.87
CA ILE A 29 -18.07 -3.37 -9.48
C ILE A 29 -18.24 -3.39 -11.01
N ILE A 30 -18.18 -2.23 -11.64
CA ILE A 30 -18.37 -2.06 -13.08
C ILE A 30 -17.15 -1.37 -13.69
N PRO A 31 -16.45 -1.98 -14.67
CA PRO A 31 -15.41 -1.28 -15.42
C PRO A 31 -16.00 -0.11 -16.21
N ILE A 32 -15.51 1.11 -15.97
CA ILE A 32 -15.95 2.32 -16.69
C ILE A 32 -14.88 2.88 -17.62
N VAL A 33 -13.61 2.51 -17.38
CA VAL A 33 -12.49 2.79 -18.27
C VAL A 33 -11.66 1.52 -18.36
N ASP A 34 -11.34 1.11 -19.56
CA ASP A 34 -10.41 0.03 -19.86
C ASP A 34 -9.72 0.37 -21.20
N SER A 35 -8.67 1.14 -21.14
CA SER A 35 -7.88 1.55 -22.29
C SER A 35 -6.57 0.78 -22.33
N THR A 36 -6.23 0.29 -23.52
CA THR A 36 -5.04 -0.54 -23.73
C THR A 36 -4.04 0.18 -24.62
N LEU A 37 -2.77 0.14 -24.24
CA LEU A 37 -1.63 0.57 -25.02
C LEU A 37 -0.60 -0.56 -25.08
N ILE A 38 -0.18 -0.94 -26.28
CA ILE A 38 0.97 -1.84 -26.46
C ILE A 38 2.21 -0.99 -26.56
N SER A 39 3.17 -1.23 -25.69
CA SER A 39 4.44 -0.51 -25.68
C SER A 39 5.58 -1.46 -25.32
N ARG A 40 6.73 -1.19 -25.93
CA ARG A 40 7.98 -1.85 -25.53
C ARG A 40 8.60 -1.08 -24.38
N PHE A 41 8.78 -1.79 -23.28
CA PHE A 41 9.52 -1.25 -22.14
C PHE A 41 10.78 -2.08 -21.93
N LEU A 42 11.95 -1.46 -22.09
CA LEU A 42 13.25 -2.14 -22.11
C LEU A 42 13.31 -3.21 -23.23
N SER A 43 13.50 -4.48 -22.88
CA SER A 43 13.59 -5.60 -23.83
C SER A 43 12.28 -6.33 -24.07
N GLU A 44 11.23 -6.04 -23.32
CA GLU A 44 9.96 -6.77 -23.36
C GLU A 44 8.85 -5.93 -23.99
N GLU A 45 8.08 -6.55 -24.89
CA GLU A 45 6.83 -5.98 -25.37
C GLU A 45 5.71 -6.38 -24.40
N ARG A 46 5.01 -5.37 -23.88
CA ARG A 46 3.95 -5.56 -22.90
C ARG A 46 2.71 -4.76 -23.27
N GLU A 47 1.58 -5.32 -22.92
CA GLU A 47 0.30 -4.62 -22.91
C GLU A 47 0.19 -3.82 -21.61
N TYR A 48 -0.14 -2.54 -21.73
CA TYR A 48 -0.44 -1.67 -20.60
C TYR A 48 -1.91 -1.28 -20.66
N ARG A 49 -2.63 -1.52 -19.58
CA ARG A 49 -4.04 -1.19 -19.45
C ARG A 49 -4.22 -0.16 -18.34
N HIS A 50 -5.02 0.85 -18.61
CA HIS A 50 -5.54 1.75 -17.58
C HIS A 50 -6.98 1.38 -17.30
N ILE A 51 -7.29 1.02 -16.07
CA ILE A 51 -8.63 0.63 -15.66
C ILE A 51 -9.18 1.55 -14.60
N LYS A 52 -10.48 1.82 -14.69
CA LYS A 52 -11.28 2.43 -13.63
C LYS A 52 -12.50 1.57 -13.38
N LEU A 53 -12.69 1.22 -12.13
CA LEU A 53 -13.81 0.41 -11.67
C LEU A 53 -14.74 1.30 -10.86
N SER A 54 -15.95 1.50 -11.33
CA SER A 54 -17.01 2.17 -10.57
C SER A 54 -17.54 1.20 -9.52
N THR A 55 -17.86 1.72 -8.36
CA THR A 55 -18.44 1.00 -7.23
C THR A 55 -19.64 1.75 -6.69
N GLU A 56 -20.51 1.08 -5.94
CA GLU A 56 -21.69 1.71 -5.36
C GLU A 56 -21.40 2.47 -4.06
N ASN A 57 -20.49 1.94 -3.24
CA ASN A 57 -20.37 2.36 -1.84
C ASN A 57 -19.00 2.94 -1.46
N ILE A 58 -17.99 2.82 -2.34
CA ILE A 58 -16.66 3.40 -2.17
C ILE A 58 -16.28 4.21 -3.41
N ASP A 59 -15.27 5.04 -3.30
CA ASP A 59 -14.78 5.83 -4.45
C ASP A 59 -14.30 4.90 -5.58
N THR A 60 -14.32 5.40 -6.82
CA THR A 60 -13.82 4.69 -8.01
C THR A 60 -12.40 4.17 -7.78
N ILE A 61 -12.19 2.90 -8.10
CA ILE A 61 -10.87 2.26 -8.02
C ILE A 61 -10.15 2.49 -9.34
N GLU A 62 -8.94 2.99 -9.28
CA GLU A 62 -8.10 3.23 -10.45
C GLU A 62 -6.81 2.40 -10.35
N ALA A 63 -6.45 1.73 -11.43
CA ALA A 63 -5.23 0.93 -11.50
C ALA A 63 -4.64 0.90 -12.90
N PHE A 64 -3.34 0.61 -12.98
CA PHE A 64 -2.60 0.41 -14.21
C PHE A 64 -2.07 -1.02 -14.22
N ILE A 65 -2.31 -1.75 -15.31
CA ILE A 65 -1.94 -3.16 -15.44
C ILE A 65 -0.90 -3.29 -16.55
N SER A 66 0.14 -4.08 -16.30
CA SER A 66 1.10 -4.49 -17.31
C SER A 66 1.09 -6.00 -17.47
N LEU A 67 0.82 -6.49 -18.69
CA LEU A 67 0.78 -7.91 -19.04
C LEU A 67 1.82 -8.20 -20.12
N PRO A 68 2.54 -9.35 -20.09
CA PRO A 68 3.37 -9.77 -21.20
C PRO A 68 2.53 -10.09 -22.43
N LEU A 69 2.99 -9.70 -23.62
CA LEU A 69 2.35 -10.10 -24.89
C LEU A 69 2.61 -11.56 -25.20
N ILE A 70 3.83 -12.02 -24.99
CA ILE A 70 4.20 -13.44 -25.12
C ILE A 70 4.04 -14.08 -23.76
N ARG A 71 3.09 -15.00 -23.64
CA ARG A 71 2.76 -15.69 -22.38
C ARG A 71 3.21 -17.13 -22.46
N TYR A 72 4.03 -17.56 -21.51
CA TYR A 72 4.44 -18.95 -21.36
C TYR A 72 3.33 -19.82 -20.76
N THR A 73 2.44 -19.19 -19.97
CA THR A 73 1.27 -19.82 -19.37
C THR A 73 0.04 -18.96 -19.62
N PRO A 74 -1.15 -19.52 -19.78
CA PRO A 74 -2.38 -18.74 -20.00
C PRO A 74 -2.76 -17.89 -18.79
N ILE A 75 -2.43 -18.35 -17.58
CA ILE A 75 -2.64 -17.64 -16.31
C ILE A 75 -1.30 -17.25 -15.68
N MET A 76 -1.27 -16.12 -15.03
CA MET A 76 -0.05 -15.52 -14.49
C MET A 76 -0.24 -15.09 -13.03
N PRO A 77 0.82 -15.22 -12.20
CA PRO A 77 0.85 -14.55 -10.90
C PRO A 77 0.65 -13.06 -11.04
N VAL A 78 0.06 -12.46 -10.01
CA VAL A 78 -0.27 -11.04 -9.99
C VAL A 78 0.41 -10.36 -8.80
N ILE A 79 1.10 -9.27 -9.09
CA ILE A 79 1.69 -8.40 -8.08
C ILE A 79 0.90 -7.10 -8.04
N ILE A 80 0.14 -6.87 -6.98
CA ILE A 80 -0.50 -5.58 -6.72
C ILE A 80 0.51 -4.70 -5.99
N VAL A 81 0.92 -3.62 -6.62
CA VAL A 81 1.92 -2.68 -6.08
C VAL A 81 1.25 -1.47 -5.50
N LEU A 82 1.47 -1.26 -4.22
CA LEU A 82 1.16 -0.03 -3.50
C LEU A 82 2.44 0.81 -3.43
N GLY A 83 2.59 1.75 -4.33
CA GLY A 83 3.77 2.61 -4.40
C GLY A 83 3.79 3.71 -3.34
N GLY A 84 4.76 4.60 -3.44
CA GLY A 84 4.79 5.84 -2.67
C GLY A 84 3.69 6.82 -3.13
N LEU A 85 3.82 8.08 -2.73
CA LEU A 85 2.82 9.13 -3.04
C LEU A 85 2.81 9.59 -4.50
N GLU A 86 3.66 9.03 -5.37
CA GLU A 86 3.68 9.38 -6.80
C GLU A 86 2.49 8.79 -7.58
N ILE A 87 2.25 9.34 -8.77
CA ILE A 87 1.24 8.81 -9.70
C ILE A 87 1.59 7.36 -10.05
N GLY A 88 0.61 6.46 -9.86
CA GLY A 88 0.79 5.00 -9.94
C GLY A 88 1.53 4.53 -11.19
N ILE A 89 1.16 5.02 -12.38
CA ILE A 89 1.76 4.61 -13.65
C ILE A 89 3.29 4.78 -13.68
N HIS A 90 3.84 5.77 -12.98
CA HIS A 90 5.28 5.98 -12.94
C HIS A 90 6.06 4.89 -12.21
N ASN A 91 5.38 4.07 -11.41
CA ASN A 91 6.03 2.97 -10.71
C ASN A 91 6.49 1.84 -11.65
N PHE A 92 5.92 1.71 -12.86
CA PHE A 92 6.39 0.71 -13.83
C PHE A 92 7.87 0.86 -14.19
N ARG A 93 8.42 2.08 -14.18
CA ARG A 93 9.83 2.32 -14.48
C ARG A 93 10.81 1.63 -13.52
N TYR A 94 10.35 1.26 -12.33
CA TYR A 94 11.15 0.57 -11.32
C TYR A 94 11.02 -0.95 -11.38
N ILE A 95 10.05 -1.47 -12.14
CA ILE A 95 9.81 -2.91 -12.27
C ILE A 95 10.43 -3.37 -13.59
N THR A 96 11.75 -3.52 -13.55
CA THR A 96 12.50 -4.03 -14.70
C THR A 96 12.35 -5.55 -14.78
N GLU A 97 12.26 -6.09 -16.00
CA GLU A 97 12.18 -7.53 -16.25
C GLU A 97 11.07 -8.22 -15.42
N PRO A 98 9.81 -7.82 -15.58
CA PRO A 98 8.71 -8.41 -14.83
C PRO A 98 8.41 -9.86 -15.25
N GLY A 99 8.95 -10.33 -16.38
CA GLY A 99 8.78 -11.68 -16.88
C GLY A 99 7.32 -12.06 -17.14
N ASN A 100 6.99 -13.33 -17.01
CA ASN A 100 5.62 -13.82 -17.19
C ASN A 100 4.74 -13.61 -15.94
N ASN A 101 4.68 -12.37 -15.48
CA ASN A 101 3.87 -11.94 -14.34
C ASN A 101 3.01 -10.72 -14.72
N ALA A 102 1.82 -10.65 -14.18
CA ALA A 102 0.97 -9.48 -14.26
C ALA A 102 1.37 -8.48 -13.15
N ILE A 103 1.61 -7.24 -13.54
CA ILE A 103 1.90 -6.16 -12.59
C ILE A 103 0.70 -5.23 -12.55
N VAL A 104 0.13 -5.03 -11.38
CA VAL A 104 -1.02 -4.16 -11.17
C VAL A 104 -0.61 -3.06 -10.21
N ILE A 105 -0.56 -1.82 -10.68
CA ILE A 105 -0.19 -0.68 -9.86
C ILE A 105 -1.46 0.05 -9.44
N TYR A 106 -1.73 0.06 -8.14
CA TYR A 106 -2.86 0.76 -7.57
C TYR A 106 -2.62 2.28 -7.55
N GLN A 107 -3.63 3.04 -7.95
CA GLN A 107 -3.64 4.50 -7.90
C GLN A 107 -4.45 4.96 -6.68
N TYR A 108 -3.82 5.71 -5.79
CA TYR A 108 -4.53 6.25 -4.62
C TYR A 108 -5.64 7.23 -5.05
N PRO A 109 -6.78 7.22 -4.31
CA PRO A 109 -7.93 8.06 -4.64
C PRO A 109 -7.69 9.55 -4.38
N TYR A 110 -6.52 9.91 -3.89
CA TYR A 110 -6.13 11.29 -3.61
C TYR A 110 -4.74 11.58 -4.19
N LYS A 111 -4.67 12.56 -5.10
CA LYS A 111 -3.42 12.91 -5.78
C LYS A 111 -2.52 13.76 -4.87
N THR A 112 -1.20 13.58 -4.98
CA THR A 112 -0.20 14.26 -4.15
C THR A 112 -0.23 15.78 -4.27
N ASP A 113 -0.54 16.33 -5.45
CA ASP A 113 -0.70 17.76 -5.68
C ASP A 113 -1.88 18.34 -4.91
N GLN A 114 -2.96 17.57 -4.79
CA GLN A 114 -4.13 17.94 -3.98
C GLN A 114 -3.80 18.02 -2.49
N TRP A 115 -2.91 17.14 -1.99
CA TRP A 115 -2.43 17.20 -0.61
C TRP A 115 -1.63 18.47 -0.32
N ARG A 116 -0.83 18.92 -1.28
CA ARG A 116 0.03 20.10 -1.12
C ARG A 116 -0.74 21.42 -1.24
N ASN A 117 -1.73 21.47 -2.12
CA ASN A 117 -2.42 22.69 -2.51
C ASN A 117 -3.68 22.97 -1.68
N ASN A 118 -4.29 21.95 -1.07
CA ASN A 118 -5.58 22.03 -0.36
C ASN A 118 -5.46 21.68 1.13
N SER A 119 -4.39 22.10 1.79
CA SER A 119 -4.16 21.84 3.23
C SER A 119 -5.11 22.60 4.18
N THR A 120 -6.34 22.84 3.77
CA THR A 120 -7.36 23.46 4.61
C THR A 120 -8.01 22.43 5.54
N LEU A 121 -8.35 22.83 6.75
CA LEU A 121 -9.04 21.99 7.74
C LEU A 121 -10.30 21.31 7.16
N SER A 122 -10.96 21.94 6.19
CA SER A 122 -12.15 21.41 5.49
C SER A 122 -11.86 20.14 4.67
N GLN A 123 -10.60 19.88 4.27
CA GLN A 123 -10.23 18.71 3.49
C GLN A 123 -9.97 17.46 4.35
N ILE A 124 -9.73 17.62 5.66
CA ILE A 124 -9.40 16.51 6.56
C ILE A 124 -10.45 15.39 6.51
N PRO A 125 -11.77 15.64 6.59
CA PRO A 125 -12.76 14.58 6.50
C PRO A 125 -12.74 13.81 5.18
N ILE A 126 -12.48 14.52 4.06
CA ILE A 126 -12.40 13.92 2.72
C ILE A 126 -11.16 13.04 2.61
N VAL A 127 -10.01 13.55 3.03
CA VAL A 127 -8.74 12.80 3.03
C VAL A 127 -8.85 11.55 3.91
N ARG A 128 -9.38 11.71 5.12
CA ARG A 128 -9.61 10.61 6.05
C ARG A 128 -10.48 9.51 5.44
N ARG A 129 -11.61 9.88 4.85
CA ARG A 129 -12.51 8.92 4.17
C ARG A 129 -11.76 8.17 3.09
N LYS A 130 -11.01 8.86 2.22
CA LYS A 130 -10.25 8.27 1.12
C LYS A 130 -9.14 7.33 1.61
N ILE A 131 -8.45 7.68 2.70
CA ILE A 131 -7.45 6.82 3.32
C ILE A 131 -8.10 5.53 3.85
N PHE A 132 -9.26 5.63 4.49
CA PHE A 132 -9.97 4.46 5.02
C PHE A 132 -10.56 3.54 3.94
N GLU A 133 -10.73 4.04 2.73
CA GLU A 133 -11.18 3.24 1.60
C GLU A 133 -10.06 2.42 0.94
N VAL A 134 -8.78 2.79 1.13
CA VAL A 134 -7.66 2.13 0.45
C VAL A 134 -7.65 0.61 0.66
N PRO A 135 -7.75 0.05 1.89
CA PRO A 135 -7.75 -1.39 2.08
C PRO A 135 -8.91 -2.09 1.35
N ALA A 136 -10.11 -1.53 1.44
CA ALA A 136 -11.29 -2.07 0.75
C ALA A 136 -11.15 -1.98 -0.78
N GLN A 137 -10.59 -0.90 -1.31
CA GLN A 137 -10.33 -0.74 -2.74
C GLN A 137 -9.31 -1.73 -3.26
N VAL A 138 -8.23 -1.99 -2.51
CA VAL A 138 -7.21 -2.98 -2.89
C VAL A 138 -7.78 -4.39 -2.91
N LEU A 139 -8.59 -4.76 -1.92
CA LEU A 139 -9.28 -6.06 -1.91
C LEU A 139 -10.31 -6.18 -3.02
N SER A 140 -11.09 -5.13 -3.28
CA SER A 140 -12.05 -5.11 -4.39
C SER A 140 -11.36 -5.21 -5.75
N LEU A 141 -10.18 -4.59 -5.89
CA LEU A 141 -9.32 -4.75 -7.07
C LEU A 141 -8.83 -6.20 -7.19
N SER A 142 -8.42 -6.83 -6.09
CA SER A 142 -8.08 -8.26 -6.06
C SER A 142 -9.26 -9.14 -6.46
N ASP A 143 -10.46 -8.88 -5.97
CA ASP A 143 -11.69 -9.61 -6.33
C ASP A 143 -12.00 -9.47 -7.83
N TRP A 144 -11.81 -8.28 -8.41
CA TRP A 144 -11.94 -8.07 -9.85
C TRP A 144 -10.86 -8.84 -10.64
N ILE A 145 -9.62 -8.84 -10.15
CA ILE A 145 -8.50 -9.59 -10.75
C ILE A 145 -8.78 -11.08 -10.73
N HIS A 146 -9.39 -11.63 -9.69
CA HIS A 146 -9.77 -13.05 -9.63
C HIS A 146 -10.72 -13.48 -10.77
N GLN A 147 -11.47 -12.55 -11.33
CA GLN A 147 -12.40 -12.81 -12.44
C GLN A 147 -11.74 -12.72 -13.82
N GLN A 148 -10.47 -12.31 -13.89
CA GLN A 148 -9.77 -12.14 -15.16
C GLN A 148 -9.19 -13.46 -15.66
N SER A 149 -9.37 -13.77 -16.94
CA SER A 149 -8.90 -15.01 -17.56
C SER A 149 -7.38 -15.21 -17.56
N TRP A 150 -6.62 -14.12 -17.34
CA TRP A 150 -5.16 -14.15 -17.30
C TRP A 150 -4.60 -14.28 -15.87
N SER A 151 -5.43 -14.24 -14.84
CA SER A 151 -5.00 -14.23 -13.44
C SER A 151 -4.85 -15.65 -12.88
N ASP A 152 -3.70 -15.91 -12.27
CA ASP A 152 -3.54 -17.05 -11.35
C ASP A 152 -4.04 -16.65 -9.96
N THR A 153 -5.26 -17.03 -9.68
CA THR A 153 -5.98 -16.64 -8.46
C THR A 153 -5.35 -17.16 -7.17
N SER A 154 -4.47 -18.16 -7.26
CA SER A 154 -3.72 -18.69 -6.11
C SER A 154 -2.43 -17.92 -5.82
N ARG A 155 -2.01 -17.03 -6.73
CA ARG A 155 -0.76 -16.30 -6.65
C ARG A 155 -0.95 -14.79 -6.87
N ILE A 156 -1.88 -14.19 -6.12
CA ILE A 156 -2.06 -12.73 -6.07
C ILE A 156 -1.43 -12.23 -4.79
N ASN A 157 -0.46 -11.34 -4.88
CA ASN A 157 0.17 -10.73 -3.71
C ASN A 157 0.05 -9.21 -3.70
N VAL A 158 0.20 -8.61 -2.53
CA VAL A 158 0.28 -7.16 -2.35
C VAL A 158 1.67 -6.80 -1.84
N SER A 159 2.32 -5.89 -2.55
CA SER A 159 3.66 -5.39 -2.22
C SER A 159 3.60 -3.88 -1.99
N GLY A 160 3.90 -3.46 -0.77
CA GLY A 160 3.86 -2.04 -0.35
C GLY A 160 5.25 -1.43 -0.20
N TYR A 161 5.43 -0.23 -0.72
CA TYR A 161 6.68 0.51 -0.67
C TYR A 161 6.46 1.92 -0.11
N SER A 162 7.22 2.32 0.93
CA SER A 162 7.11 3.62 1.59
C SER A 162 5.65 3.87 2.03
N PHE A 163 4.99 4.91 1.55
CA PHE A 163 3.59 5.21 1.87
C PHE A 163 2.66 4.00 1.65
N GLY A 164 2.88 3.21 0.59
CA GLY A 164 2.09 2.01 0.31
C GLY A 164 2.23 0.92 1.36
N SER A 165 3.39 0.83 2.01
CA SER A 165 3.65 -0.16 3.05
C SER A 165 2.74 -0.04 4.27
N PHE A 166 2.19 1.16 4.52
CA PHE A 166 1.25 1.42 5.62
C PHE A 166 -0.09 0.71 5.47
N PHE A 167 -0.52 0.49 4.24
CA PHE A 167 -1.82 -0.12 3.96
C PHE A 167 -1.77 -1.65 3.90
N VAL A 168 -0.58 -2.22 3.64
CA VAL A 168 -0.40 -3.67 3.53
C VAL A 168 -0.94 -4.40 4.77
N PRO A 169 -0.66 -3.98 6.02
CA PRO A 169 -1.19 -4.65 7.20
C PRO A 169 -2.71 -4.70 7.24
N ALA A 170 -3.38 -3.58 6.97
CA ALA A 170 -4.84 -3.53 6.96
C ALA A 170 -5.46 -4.37 5.83
N VAL A 171 -4.81 -4.38 4.64
CA VAL A 171 -5.26 -5.22 3.50
C VAL A 171 -5.20 -6.69 3.87
N TYR A 172 -4.06 -7.18 4.38
CA TYR A 172 -3.93 -8.59 4.75
C TYR A 172 -4.77 -8.99 5.96
N HIS A 173 -4.94 -8.09 6.94
CA HIS A 173 -5.86 -8.36 8.05
C HIS A 173 -7.30 -8.56 7.55
N LEU A 174 -7.79 -7.68 6.67
CA LEU A 174 -9.12 -7.83 6.06
C LEU A 174 -9.23 -9.07 5.17
N ASP A 175 -8.17 -9.42 4.42
CA ASP A 175 -8.12 -10.64 3.61
C ASP A 175 -8.21 -11.89 4.48
N ASN A 176 -7.49 -11.91 5.60
CA ASN A 176 -7.54 -13.02 6.56
C ASN A 176 -8.94 -13.27 7.14
N LEU A 177 -9.74 -12.23 7.26
CA LEU A 177 -11.16 -12.37 7.69
C LEU A 177 -12.08 -12.88 6.58
N LYS A 178 -11.60 -12.94 5.33
CA LYS A 178 -12.39 -13.25 4.14
C LYS A 178 -11.94 -14.52 3.40
N GLU A 179 -11.15 -15.40 3.91
CA GLU A 179 -10.76 -16.65 3.24
C GLU A 179 -9.28 -16.79 2.81
N HIS A 180 -8.40 -15.88 3.19
CA HIS A 180 -6.95 -15.99 2.92
C HIS A 180 -6.59 -16.18 1.43
N ARG A 181 -7.00 -15.26 0.57
CA ARG A 181 -6.75 -15.36 -0.87
C ARG A 181 -5.41 -14.79 -1.31
N LEU A 182 -4.80 -13.90 -0.50
CA LEU A 182 -3.55 -13.27 -0.86
C LEU A 182 -2.35 -14.17 -0.57
N ALA A 183 -1.43 -14.24 -1.51
CA ALA A 183 -0.14 -14.90 -1.38
C ALA A 183 0.82 -14.07 -0.50
N PRO A 184 2.00 -14.63 -0.09
CA PRO A 184 3.00 -13.89 0.67
C PRO A 184 3.31 -12.49 0.12
N GLY A 185 3.42 -11.51 1.02
CA GLY A 185 3.52 -10.09 0.67
C GLY A 185 4.85 -9.43 0.98
N VAL A 186 4.97 -8.14 0.62
CA VAL A 186 6.17 -7.34 0.85
C VAL A 186 5.80 -6.04 1.57
N ILE A 187 6.56 -5.71 2.62
CA ILE A 187 6.51 -4.43 3.35
C ILE A 187 7.91 -3.80 3.28
N ALA A 188 8.09 -2.83 2.40
CA ALA A 188 9.37 -2.16 2.24
C ALA A 188 9.28 -0.71 2.72
N TYR A 189 10.19 -0.32 3.62
CA TYR A 189 10.24 1.01 4.21
C TYR A 189 8.92 1.38 4.91
N GLY A 190 8.39 0.42 5.67
CA GLY A 190 7.23 0.56 6.54
C GLY A 190 7.61 0.84 7.99
N GLY A 191 6.63 1.27 8.75
CA GLY A 191 6.74 1.50 10.19
C GLY A 191 5.38 1.50 10.86
N VAL A 192 5.37 1.65 12.16
CA VAL A 192 4.19 1.82 13.01
C VAL A 192 4.26 3.15 13.75
N ASP A 193 3.23 3.49 14.50
CA ASP A 193 3.11 4.73 15.26
C ASP A 193 3.05 5.96 14.36
N ILE A 194 1.86 6.18 13.78
CA ILE A 194 1.58 7.33 12.90
C ILE A 194 1.97 8.65 13.58
N TYR A 195 1.85 8.77 14.92
CA TYR A 195 2.25 9.96 15.62
C TYR A 195 3.76 10.23 15.50
N GLN A 196 4.61 9.22 15.75
CA GLN A 196 6.06 9.35 15.60
C GLN A 196 6.46 9.65 14.15
N LEU A 197 5.82 9.00 13.20
CA LEU A 197 6.08 9.23 11.77
C LEU A 197 5.77 10.67 11.38
N LEU A 198 4.66 11.23 11.84
CA LEU A 198 4.30 12.63 11.61
C LEU A 198 5.27 13.57 12.33
N MET A 199 5.65 13.25 13.57
CA MET A 199 6.66 14.01 14.33
C MET A 199 8.01 14.03 13.61
N THR A 200 8.39 13.01 12.90
CA THR A 200 9.64 12.97 12.12
C THR A 200 9.50 13.76 10.81
N ASN A 201 8.39 13.62 10.10
CA ASN A 201 8.24 14.13 8.75
C ASN A 201 7.71 15.56 8.64
N ILE A 202 6.95 16.05 9.62
CA ILE A 202 6.49 17.43 9.64
C ILE A 202 7.66 18.34 10.06
N LYS A 203 8.22 19.11 9.12
CA LYS A 203 9.37 20.00 9.36
C LYS A 203 8.97 21.39 9.91
N LYS A 204 7.75 21.83 9.67
CA LYS A 204 7.12 23.06 10.17
C LYS A 204 5.74 22.68 10.70
N PRO A 205 5.21 23.30 11.69
CA PRO A 205 5.50 24.54 12.43
C PRO A 205 6.34 24.34 13.70
N SER A 206 6.19 25.28 14.71
CA SER A 206 6.83 25.17 16.03
C SER A 206 6.49 23.86 16.75
N LEU A 207 7.36 23.42 17.66
CA LEU A 207 7.23 22.10 18.31
C LEU A 207 5.84 21.85 18.95
N PRO A 208 5.24 22.78 19.74
CA PRO A 208 3.91 22.53 20.31
C PRO A 208 2.82 22.33 19.26
N LEU A 209 2.84 23.12 18.18
CA LEU A 209 1.86 23.02 17.12
C LEU A 209 2.08 21.74 16.28
N LYS A 210 3.34 21.34 16.09
CA LYS A 210 3.69 20.06 15.47
C LYS A 210 3.16 18.88 16.28
N MET A 211 3.38 18.88 17.60
CA MET A 211 2.87 17.84 18.49
C MET A 211 1.34 17.75 18.43
N LEU A 212 0.65 18.89 18.50
CA LEU A 212 -0.81 18.95 18.41
C LEU A 212 -1.33 18.43 17.06
N THR A 213 -0.70 18.86 15.97
CA THR A 213 -1.08 18.41 14.62
C THR A 213 -0.83 16.91 14.44
N SER A 214 0.34 16.42 14.89
CA SER A 214 0.67 14.99 14.78
C SER A 214 -0.28 14.14 15.61
N TRP A 215 -0.59 14.55 16.84
CA TRP A 215 -1.59 13.88 17.68
C TRP A 215 -2.97 13.86 17.03
N PHE A 216 -3.44 15.00 16.51
CA PHE A 216 -4.74 15.10 15.87
C PHE A 216 -4.84 14.18 14.66
N VAL A 217 -3.84 14.21 13.77
CA VAL A 217 -3.84 13.38 12.55
C VAL A 217 -3.69 11.89 12.89
N ALA A 218 -2.80 11.54 13.83
CA ALA A 218 -2.65 10.15 14.27
C ALA A 218 -3.95 9.61 14.88
N THR A 219 -4.62 10.38 15.74
CA THR A 219 -5.92 10.02 16.28
C THR A 219 -6.97 9.85 15.19
N ALA A 220 -7.03 10.80 14.24
CA ALA A 220 -7.98 10.74 13.13
C ALA A 220 -7.74 9.54 12.20
N LEU A 221 -6.50 9.06 12.08
CA LEU A 221 -6.11 7.94 11.23
C LEU A 221 -5.93 6.62 12.01
N TYR A 222 -6.25 6.60 13.30
CA TYR A 222 -6.03 5.43 14.15
C TYR A 222 -6.53 4.11 13.57
N PRO A 223 -7.71 4.01 12.91
CA PRO A 223 -8.16 2.76 12.31
C PRO A 223 -7.24 2.15 11.25
N VAL A 224 -6.33 2.92 10.62
CA VAL A 224 -5.34 2.41 9.65
C VAL A 224 -3.94 2.30 10.26
N GLU A 225 -3.79 2.48 11.57
CA GLU A 225 -2.52 2.31 12.27
C GLU A 225 -1.97 0.89 12.06
N PRO A 226 -0.80 0.71 11.43
CA PRO A 226 -0.29 -0.62 11.11
C PRO A 226 -0.17 -1.54 12.32
N ALA A 227 0.16 -1.00 13.50
CA ALA A 227 0.30 -1.77 14.73
C ALA A 227 -0.96 -2.55 15.12
N LEU A 228 -2.16 -2.07 14.73
CA LEU A 228 -3.43 -2.75 14.99
C LEU A 228 -3.63 -3.99 14.12
N HIS A 229 -3.03 -4.01 12.94
CA HIS A 229 -3.28 -5.02 11.91
C HIS A 229 -2.17 -6.05 11.80
N LEU A 230 -0.92 -5.67 12.05
CA LEU A 230 0.26 -6.54 11.93
C LEU A 230 0.12 -7.86 12.70
N PRO A 231 -0.37 -7.91 13.97
CA PRO A 231 -0.54 -9.16 14.71
C PRO A 231 -1.61 -10.10 14.14
N GLN A 232 -2.46 -9.59 13.24
CA GLN A 232 -3.58 -10.33 12.64
C GLN A 232 -3.26 -10.88 11.24
N MET A 233 -2.03 -10.61 10.74
CA MET A 233 -1.58 -11.13 9.47
C MET A 233 -1.02 -12.54 9.65
N ASN A 234 -1.54 -13.51 8.89
CA ASN A 234 -1.14 -14.92 8.97
C ASN A 234 -0.30 -15.39 7.77
N ASN A 235 -0.05 -14.49 6.81
CA ASN A 235 0.77 -14.77 5.63
C ASN A 235 2.27 -14.59 5.94
N GLU A 236 3.11 -15.14 5.08
CA GLU A 236 4.55 -14.87 5.13
C GLU A 236 4.88 -13.51 4.52
N PHE A 237 5.80 -12.77 5.13
CA PHE A 237 6.19 -11.43 4.66
C PHE A 237 7.69 -11.27 4.50
N LEU A 238 8.07 -10.58 3.42
CA LEU A 238 9.35 -9.91 3.32
C LEU A 238 9.23 -8.49 3.88
N ILE A 239 10.09 -8.16 4.84
CA ILE A 239 10.17 -6.82 5.44
C ILE A 239 11.55 -6.24 5.12
N ILE A 240 11.58 -5.02 4.56
CA ILE A 240 12.83 -4.35 4.21
C ILE A 240 12.82 -2.94 4.81
N ASN A 241 13.86 -2.59 5.59
CA ASN A 241 14.05 -1.23 6.10
C ASN A 241 15.51 -0.78 5.95
N GLY A 242 15.72 0.53 6.06
CA GLY A 242 17.03 1.17 5.99
C GLY A 242 17.49 1.71 7.35
N THR A 243 18.74 1.49 7.73
CA THR A 243 19.28 2.03 8.99
C THR A 243 19.53 3.53 8.96
N LEU A 244 19.67 4.11 7.75
CA LEU A 244 19.88 5.54 7.53
C LEU A 244 18.61 6.26 7.08
N ASP A 245 17.44 5.63 7.28
CA ASP A 245 16.14 6.21 6.93
C ASP A 245 15.82 7.40 7.84
N ASP A 246 15.65 8.58 7.25
CA ASP A 246 15.31 9.83 7.96
C ASP A 246 13.80 10.12 8.01
N GLN A 247 12.97 9.26 7.40
CA GLN A 247 11.52 9.39 7.36
C GLN A 247 10.81 8.35 8.25
N ILE A 248 11.36 7.14 8.35
CA ILE A 248 10.83 6.09 9.22
C ILE A 248 11.78 5.92 10.42
N PRO A 249 11.39 6.39 11.62
CA PRO A 249 12.21 6.26 12.82
C PRO A 249 12.59 4.81 13.12
N LYS A 250 13.77 4.63 13.70
CA LYS A 250 14.29 3.31 14.04
C LYS A 250 13.33 2.52 14.94
N GLU A 251 12.80 3.17 15.96
CA GLU A 251 11.86 2.58 16.89
C GLU A 251 10.59 2.11 16.19
N SER A 252 10.11 2.89 15.22
CA SER A 252 8.90 2.60 14.44
C SER A 252 9.04 1.34 13.58
N TRP A 253 10.14 1.20 12.82
CA TRP A 253 10.33 0.00 12.02
C TRP A 253 10.79 -1.22 12.84
N GLN A 254 11.50 -1.05 13.96
CA GLN A 254 11.81 -2.15 14.87
C GLN A 254 10.55 -2.73 15.50
N GLU A 255 9.61 -1.87 15.90
CA GLU A 255 8.33 -2.32 16.43
C GLU A 255 7.48 -3.01 15.35
N LEU A 256 7.49 -2.53 14.10
CA LEU A 256 6.89 -3.26 12.97
C LEU A 256 7.47 -4.67 12.86
N HIS A 257 8.81 -4.81 12.90
CA HIS A 257 9.46 -6.12 12.86
C HIS A 257 9.01 -7.05 13.99
N ARG A 258 8.80 -6.49 15.18
CA ARG A 258 8.35 -7.24 16.36
C ARG A 258 6.90 -7.72 16.21
N LEU A 259 6.03 -6.88 15.65
CA LEU A 259 4.59 -7.15 15.57
C LEU A 259 4.20 -8.11 14.44
N VAL A 260 4.95 -8.14 13.33
CA VAL A 260 4.69 -9.13 12.26
C VAL A 260 4.95 -10.53 12.77
N GLN A 261 3.98 -11.42 12.58
CA GLN A 261 4.08 -12.82 13.00
C GLN A 261 5.05 -13.62 12.12
N GLU A 262 5.56 -14.71 12.61
CA GLU A 262 6.29 -15.70 11.80
C GLU A 262 5.31 -16.50 10.92
N PRO A 263 5.72 -16.96 9.73
CA PRO A 263 7.06 -16.81 9.16
C PRO A 263 7.26 -15.44 8.50
N LYS A 264 8.45 -14.86 8.67
CA LYS A 264 8.85 -13.59 8.04
C LYS A 264 10.33 -13.60 7.66
N THR A 265 10.67 -12.80 6.66
CA THR A 265 12.05 -12.53 6.27
C THR A 265 12.34 -11.06 6.48
N ILE A 266 13.37 -10.72 7.26
CA ILE A 266 13.75 -9.32 7.53
C ILE A 266 15.09 -9.04 6.84
N ILE A 267 15.13 -7.95 6.05
CA ILE A 267 16.34 -7.43 5.43
C ILE A 267 16.53 -5.98 5.87
N ILE A 268 17.68 -5.70 6.47
CA ILE A 268 18.06 -4.36 6.90
C ILE A 268 19.20 -3.88 6.00
N LEU A 269 19.01 -2.73 5.37
CA LEU A 269 19.99 -2.12 4.46
C LEU A 269 20.67 -0.92 5.14
N GLU A 270 21.92 -0.66 4.82
CA GLU A 270 22.61 0.57 5.20
C GLU A 270 22.29 1.66 4.16
N GLU A 271 21.01 2.05 4.11
CA GLU A 271 20.45 2.97 3.10
C GLU A 271 19.50 3.97 3.78
N GLY A 272 19.34 5.15 3.15
CA GLY A 272 18.32 6.14 3.52
C GLY A 272 16.95 5.80 2.97
N HIS A 273 16.02 6.76 3.04
CA HIS A 273 14.67 6.56 2.50
C HIS A 273 14.67 6.56 0.95
N MET A 274 13.72 5.78 0.38
CA MET A 274 13.46 5.79 -1.07
C MET A 274 13.09 7.20 -1.53
N HIS A 275 13.64 7.61 -2.66
CA HIS A 275 13.36 8.93 -3.22
C HIS A 275 13.34 8.90 -4.75
N PRO A 276 12.41 9.59 -5.43
CA PRO A 276 12.31 9.61 -6.89
C PRO A 276 13.59 10.07 -7.61
N ARG A 277 14.38 10.92 -6.94
CA ARG A 277 15.69 11.40 -7.47
C ARG A 277 16.85 10.42 -7.25
N LYS A 278 16.61 9.31 -6.54
CA LYS A 278 17.57 8.24 -6.28
C LYS A 278 16.93 6.90 -6.67
N PRO A 279 16.73 6.66 -7.97
CA PRO A 279 15.99 5.49 -8.45
C PRO A 279 16.71 4.17 -8.13
N GLU A 280 18.02 4.18 -7.89
CA GLU A 280 18.85 3.01 -7.68
C GLU A 280 18.39 2.21 -6.47
N LEU A 281 18.06 2.89 -5.37
CA LEU A 281 17.54 2.24 -4.18
C LEU A 281 16.19 1.58 -4.45
N THR A 282 15.28 2.28 -5.15
CA THR A 282 13.97 1.71 -5.50
C THR A 282 14.13 0.47 -6.38
N LEU A 283 15.02 0.51 -7.38
CA LEU A 283 15.35 -0.65 -8.22
C LEU A 283 15.94 -1.80 -7.40
N LYS A 284 16.85 -1.50 -6.46
CA LYS A 284 17.43 -2.48 -5.52
C LYS A 284 16.34 -3.17 -4.70
N LEU A 285 15.40 -2.41 -4.13
CA LEU A 285 14.29 -2.93 -3.32
C LEU A 285 13.36 -3.82 -4.15
N VAL A 286 12.98 -3.37 -5.34
CA VAL A 286 12.14 -4.15 -6.26
C VAL A 286 12.85 -5.47 -6.64
N ASN A 287 14.15 -5.45 -6.91
CA ASN A 287 14.91 -6.65 -7.24
C ASN A 287 15.02 -7.62 -6.05
N ILE A 288 15.23 -7.12 -4.84
CA ILE A 288 15.20 -7.94 -3.62
C ILE A 288 13.82 -8.58 -3.45
N SER A 289 12.75 -7.80 -3.61
CA SER A 289 11.37 -8.28 -3.51
C SER A 289 11.07 -9.36 -4.56
N LYS A 290 11.44 -9.12 -5.83
CA LYS A 290 11.27 -10.11 -6.91
C LYS A 290 12.02 -11.40 -6.63
N LYS A 291 13.28 -11.32 -6.17
CA LYS A 291 14.07 -12.50 -5.84
C LYS A 291 13.37 -13.33 -4.76
N TRP A 292 12.96 -12.70 -3.66
CA TRP A 292 12.27 -13.37 -2.56
C TRP A 292 10.94 -13.98 -2.99
N LEU A 293 10.13 -13.25 -3.74
CA LEU A 293 8.84 -13.74 -4.26
C LEU A 293 9.00 -14.94 -5.19
N ARG A 294 10.10 -14.99 -6.00
CA ARG A 294 10.45 -16.16 -6.82
C ARG A 294 10.84 -17.37 -5.96
N GLU A 295 11.67 -17.17 -4.93
CA GLU A 295 12.09 -18.22 -3.98
C GLU A 295 10.87 -18.82 -3.26
N LYS A 296 9.86 -17.98 -2.96
CA LYS A 296 8.59 -18.41 -2.36
C LYS A 296 7.58 -18.92 -3.39
N LYS A 297 7.93 -18.99 -4.67
CA LYS A 297 7.06 -19.42 -5.79
C LYS A 297 5.79 -18.60 -5.95
N VAL A 298 5.77 -17.39 -5.42
CA VAL A 298 4.67 -16.42 -5.55
C VAL A 298 4.62 -15.85 -6.97
N ILE A 299 5.78 -15.67 -7.61
CA ILE A 299 5.89 -15.18 -8.99
C ILE A 299 6.71 -16.15 -9.86
N ASN A 300 6.52 -16.03 -11.16
CA ASN A 300 7.32 -16.76 -12.15
C ASN A 300 8.75 -16.19 -12.24
N PRO A 301 9.69 -16.98 -12.74
CA PRO A 301 11.06 -16.55 -13.03
C PRO A 301 11.15 -15.32 -13.94
#